data_a1ecaaa08f50f9d128ca463dd5334e5b
#
_entry.id   a1ecaaa08f50f9d128ca463dd5334e5b
#
_cell.length_a   1.000
_cell.length_b   1.000
_cell.length_c   1.000
_cell.angle_alpha   90.00
_cell.angle_beta   90.00
_cell.angle_gamma   90.00
#
_symmetry.space_group_name_H-M   'P 1'
#
loop_
_entity.id
_entity.type
_entity.pdbx_description
1 polymer ?
#
loop_
_entity_poly.entity_id
_entity_poly.type
_entity_poly.pdbx_seq_one_letter_code
_entity_poly.pdbx_strand_id
1 'polypeptide(L)'
;IYSGRTEVNRNDYISVPHIHDLTGYLKPGQENIIDLMIDNRYQYNTHKWDHAHTEFTQINWNGVIGDMKLVALDPVYMDDLQLYPDVQRQQVTVCLSLVNTTGKPFTGKVLLEVTGHGLEVKKEVEVASADSIISLETTLVLGKKVKLWDEFLPDLYQLQCSLLSSGSEEVKQQKQLSFGMRE
;
A
#
# COMPACT_ATOMS: atom_id res chain seq x y z
N ILE A 1 -17.55 5.34 -10.18
CA ILE A 1 -17.15 6.71 -9.86
C ILE A 1 -17.25 7.60 -11.09
N TYR A 2 -17.67 8.84 -10.92
CA TYR A 2 -17.86 9.80 -11.99
C TYR A 2 -17.12 11.11 -11.65
N SER A 3 -16.64 11.79 -12.69
CA SER A 3 -16.19 13.18 -12.63
C SER A 3 -17.11 14.02 -13.52
N GLY A 4 -17.97 14.82 -12.89
CA GLY A 4 -19.09 15.45 -13.59
C GLY A 4 -20.04 14.39 -14.18
N ARG A 5 -20.19 14.38 -15.53
CA ARG A 5 -21.05 13.40 -16.20
C ARG A 5 -20.29 12.21 -16.82
N THR A 6 -18.96 12.14 -16.62
CA THR A 6 -18.11 11.13 -17.22
C THR A 6 -17.85 10.00 -16.21
N GLU A 7 -18.19 8.78 -16.58
CA GLU A 7 -17.77 7.62 -15.80
C GLU A 7 -16.25 7.45 -15.91
N VAL A 8 -15.59 7.46 -14.77
CA VAL A 8 -14.14 7.31 -14.67
C VAL A 8 -13.78 5.83 -14.57
N ASN A 9 -14.44 5.13 -13.66
CA ASN A 9 -14.17 3.72 -13.40
C ASN A 9 -15.34 3.07 -12.66
N ARG A 10 -15.40 1.75 -12.75
CA ARG A 10 -16.34 0.88 -12.05
C ARG A 10 -15.59 -0.27 -11.38
N ASN A 11 -16.04 -0.67 -10.21
CA ASN A 11 -15.50 -1.81 -9.49
C ASN A 11 -16.66 -2.58 -8.84
N ASP A 12 -16.70 -3.89 -9.04
CA ASP A 12 -17.75 -4.79 -8.56
C ASP A 12 -17.26 -5.66 -7.38
N TYR A 13 -16.03 -5.44 -6.87
CA TYR A 13 -15.50 -6.19 -5.76
C TYR A 13 -16.15 -5.78 -4.43
N ILE A 14 -16.28 -6.75 -3.53
CA ILE A 14 -16.84 -6.57 -2.19
C ILE A 14 -15.72 -6.73 -1.17
N SER A 15 -15.74 -5.90 -0.13
CA SER A 15 -14.83 -6.00 1.04
C SER A 15 -13.33 -5.86 0.74
N VAL A 16 -12.98 -5.20 -0.36
CA VAL A 16 -11.60 -4.84 -0.70
C VAL A 16 -11.49 -3.35 -1.01
N PRO A 17 -10.32 -2.71 -0.85
CA PRO A 17 -10.12 -1.33 -1.23
C PRO A 17 -10.37 -1.10 -2.73
N HIS A 18 -11.12 -0.06 -3.06
CA HIS A 18 -11.34 0.38 -4.44
C HIS A 18 -10.41 1.54 -4.73
N ILE A 19 -9.50 1.36 -5.69
CA ILE A 19 -8.54 2.37 -6.13
C ILE A 19 -8.93 2.85 -7.50
N HIS A 20 -9.02 4.17 -7.67
CA HIS A 20 -9.40 4.81 -8.92
C HIS A 20 -8.39 5.90 -9.29
N ASP A 21 -7.82 5.81 -10.49
CA ASP A 21 -6.95 6.87 -11.03
C ASP A 21 -7.83 8.01 -11.56
N LEU A 22 -7.68 9.18 -10.97
CA LEU A 22 -8.39 10.40 -11.31
C LEU A 22 -7.51 11.43 -12.03
N THR A 23 -6.28 11.08 -12.38
CA THR A 23 -5.26 12.01 -12.90
C THR A 23 -5.75 12.80 -14.12
N GLY A 24 -6.43 12.16 -15.06
CA GLY A 24 -6.95 12.82 -16.28
C GLY A 24 -8.28 13.56 -16.09
N TYR A 25 -8.90 13.48 -14.91
CA TYR A 25 -10.26 13.98 -14.67
C TYR A 25 -10.31 15.18 -13.71
N LEU A 26 -9.30 15.33 -12.87
CA LEU A 26 -9.22 16.41 -11.90
C LEU A 26 -8.44 17.60 -12.48
N LYS A 27 -8.86 18.80 -12.10
CA LYS A 27 -8.22 20.07 -12.45
C LYS A 27 -7.57 20.65 -11.19
N PRO A 28 -6.25 20.61 -11.05
CA PRO A 28 -5.57 21.20 -9.90
C PRO A 28 -5.88 22.69 -9.75
N GLY A 29 -6.01 23.15 -8.51
CA GLY A 29 -6.29 24.56 -8.19
C GLY A 29 -7.73 25.02 -8.43
N GLN A 30 -8.63 24.09 -8.74
CA GLN A 30 -10.06 24.37 -8.94
C GLN A 30 -10.93 23.47 -8.07
N GLU A 31 -12.19 23.84 -7.91
CA GLU A 31 -13.19 22.94 -7.35
C GLU A 31 -13.47 21.79 -8.32
N ASN A 32 -13.45 20.56 -7.81
CA ASN A 32 -13.73 19.34 -8.56
C ASN A 32 -14.87 18.59 -7.88
N ILE A 33 -15.81 18.10 -8.67
CA ILE A 33 -16.93 17.30 -8.15
C ILE A 33 -16.68 15.84 -8.55
N ILE A 34 -16.66 14.96 -7.55
CA ILE A 34 -16.52 13.51 -7.71
C ILE A 34 -17.80 12.88 -7.16
N ASP A 35 -18.52 12.16 -7.99
CA ASP A 35 -19.73 11.44 -7.63
C ASP A 35 -19.43 9.95 -7.48
N LEU A 36 -19.83 9.37 -6.35
CA LEU A 36 -19.76 7.94 -6.07
C LEU A 36 -21.16 7.34 -6.21
N MET A 37 -21.36 6.51 -7.22
CA MET A 37 -22.58 5.73 -7.34
C MET A 37 -22.36 4.36 -6.72
N ILE A 38 -23.15 4.02 -5.70
CA ILE A 38 -23.10 2.75 -5.01
C ILE A 38 -24.38 1.98 -5.36
N ASP A 39 -24.22 0.79 -5.89
CA ASP A 39 -25.31 -0.09 -6.26
C ASP A 39 -25.22 -1.37 -5.44
N ASN A 40 -26.15 -1.57 -4.53
CA ASN A 40 -26.22 -2.72 -3.64
C ASN A 40 -27.22 -3.80 -4.09
N ARG A 41 -27.66 -3.74 -5.35
CA ARG A 41 -28.49 -4.81 -5.91
C ARG A 41 -27.68 -6.10 -6.00
N TYR A 42 -28.33 -7.21 -5.73
CA TYR A 42 -27.71 -8.53 -5.89
C TYR A 42 -27.38 -8.78 -7.36
N GLN A 43 -26.10 -8.68 -7.70
CA GLN A 43 -25.60 -8.99 -9.03
C GLN A 43 -25.22 -10.48 -9.17
N TYR A 44 -24.87 -11.09 -8.05
CA TYR A 44 -24.41 -12.48 -7.97
C TYR A 44 -25.28 -13.27 -6.99
N ASN A 45 -25.55 -14.54 -7.29
CA ASN A 45 -26.22 -15.43 -6.36
C ASN A 45 -25.21 -15.93 -5.31
N THR A 46 -25.17 -15.25 -4.17
CA THR A 46 -24.29 -15.58 -3.05
C THR A 46 -24.93 -16.53 -2.05
N HIS A 47 -26.06 -17.13 -2.37
CA HIS A 47 -26.88 -17.96 -1.50
C HIS A 47 -27.53 -17.23 -0.32
N LYS A 48 -28.54 -17.88 0.28
CA LYS A 48 -29.36 -17.31 1.38
C LYS A 48 -28.58 -16.99 2.65
N TRP A 49 -27.49 -17.68 2.91
CA TRP A 49 -26.80 -17.65 4.20
C TRP A 49 -25.48 -16.87 4.22
N ASP A 50 -25.22 -16.12 3.16
CA ASP A 50 -24.03 -15.26 3.12
C ASP A 50 -24.21 -14.05 4.02
N HIS A 51 -23.47 -14.04 5.12
CA HIS A 51 -23.47 -12.93 6.08
C HIS A 51 -22.98 -11.64 5.41
N ALA A 52 -23.62 -10.54 5.79
CA ALA A 52 -23.37 -9.18 5.29
C ALA A 52 -23.67 -8.96 3.79
N HIS A 53 -24.00 -10.00 3.03
CA HIS A 53 -24.28 -9.93 1.60
C HIS A 53 -25.74 -10.22 1.25
N THR A 54 -26.54 -10.76 2.18
CA THR A 54 -27.95 -11.06 1.98
C THR A 54 -28.82 -10.53 3.12
N GLU A 55 -30.09 -10.22 2.82
CA GLU A 55 -31.10 -9.81 3.81
C GLU A 55 -31.55 -10.94 4.73
N PHE A 56 -31.20 -12.19 4.43
CA PHE A 56 -31.62 -13.38 5.18
C PHE A 56 -30.77 -13.66 6.41
N THR A 57 -29.68 -12.93 6.58
CA THR A 57 -28.80 -13.06 7.76
C THR A 57 -28.97 -11.88 8.69
N GLN A 58 -27.91 -11.27 9.17
CA GLN A 58 -28.00 -10.20 10.18
C GLN A 58 -28.33 -8.85 9.56
N ILE A 59 -27.53 -8.37 8.62
CA ILE A 59 -27.66 -7.08 7.96
C ILE A 59 -26.88 -7.06 6.67
N ASN A 60 -27.41 -6.38 5.65
CA ASN A 60 -26.67 -6.05 4.44
C ASN A 60 -25.76 -4.86 4.68
N TRP A 61 -24.50 -5.01 4.32
CA TRP A 61 -23.58 -3.88 4.31
C TRP A 61 -23.80 -3.05 3.04
N ASN A 62 -24.02 -1.77 3.24
CA ASN A 62 -24.28 -0.82 2.17
C ASN A 62 -23.38 0.40 2.33
N GLY A 63 -23.04 1.01 1.21
CA GLY A 63 -22.30 2.26 1.22
C GLY A 63 -20.79 2.07 1.19
N VAL A 64 -20.08 3.13 1.49
CA VAL A 64 -18.62 3.15 1.62
C VAL A 64 -18.25 2.78 3.05
N ILE A 65 -17.41 1.77 3.20
CA ILE A 65 -16.92 1.29 4.49
C ILE A 65 -15.42 1.59 4.57
N GLY A 66 -14.98 2.13 5.68
CA GLY A 66 -13.58 2.47 5.89
C GLY A 66 -13.20 3.87 5.40
N ASP A 67 -11.93 4.06 5.14
CA ASP A 67 -11.38 5.36 4.79
C ASP A 67 -11.66 5.72 3.32
N MET A 68 -11.99 6.98 3.09
CA MET A 68 -12.06 7.57 1.76
C MET A 68 -11.00 8.66 1.66
N LYS A 69 -10.02 8.46 0.77
CA LYS A 69 -8.85 9.32 0.64
C LYS A 69 -8.62 9.72 -0.81
N LEU A 70 -8.28 10.98 -1.03
CA LEU A 70 -7.69 11.45 -2.28
C LEU A 70 -6.19 11.62 -2.05
N VAL A 71 -5.38 10.93 -2.84
CA VAL A 71 -3.92 10.92 -2.69
C VAL A 71 -3.28 11.45 -3.95
N ALA A 72 -2.41 12.45 -3.81
CA ALA A 72 -1.54 12.90 -4.89
C ALA A 72 -0.20 12.16 -4.79
N LEU A 73 0.25 11.59 -5.89
CA LEU A 73 1.49 10.84 -6.00
C LEU A 73 2.40 11.47 -7.04
N ASP A 74 3.71 11.38 -6.83
CA ASP A 74 4.70 11.69 -7.86
C ASP A 74 4.58 10.69 -9.03
N PRO A 75 5.04 11.05 -10.24
CA PRO A 75 4.99 10.13 -11.39
C PRO A 75 5.77 8.82 -11.20
N VAL A 76 6.71 8.78 -10.26
CA VAL A 76 7.33 7.54 -9.76
C VAL A 76 7.00 7.41 -8.28
N TYR A 77 6.32 6.33 -7.91
CA TYR A 77 5.85 6.14 -6.54
C TYR A 77 5.90 4.68 -6.09
N MET A 78 5.93 4.50 -4.78
CA MET A 78 5.79 3.18 -4.14
C MET A 78 4.32 2.75 -4.17
N ASP A 79 4.03 1.63 -4.81
CA ASP A 79 2.68 1.06 -4.90
C ASP A 79 2.44 0.06 -3.76
N ASP A 80 3.17 -1.03 -3.75
CA ASP A 80 3.04 -2.09 -2.75
C ASP A 80 4.33 -2.24 -1.94
N LEU A 81 4.17 -2.52 -0.64
CA LEU A 81 5.27 -2.76 0.29
C LEU A 81 4.87 -3.90 1.22
N GLN A 82 5.58 -5.01 1.13
CA GLN A 82 5.33 -6.21 1.91
C GLN A 82 6.56 -6.62 2.72
N LEU A 83 6.32 -7.19 3.90
CA LEU A 83 7.35 -7.63 4.84
C LEU A 83 7.17 -9.11 5.15
N TYR A 84 8.25 -9.86 5.07
CA TYR A 84 8.30 -11.28 5.39
C TYR A 84 9.36 -11.55 6.46
N PRO A 85 8.98 -11.54 7.75
CA PRO A 85 9.88 -11.87 8.85
C PRO A 85 10.33 -13.33 8.79
N ASP A 86 11.63 -13.57 9.05
CA ASP A 86 12.23 -14.89 9.24
C ASP A 86 12.87 -14.94 10.62
N VAL A 87 12.19 -15.60 11.55
CA VAL A 87 12.59 -15.69 12.95
C VAL A 87 13.89 -16.50 13.09
N GLN A 88 14.03 -17.58 12.32
CA GLN A 88 15.19 -18.48 12.43
C GLN A 88 16.47 -17.79 11.97
N ARG A 89 16.39 -17.00 10.90
CA ARG A 89 17.53 -16.23 10.38
C ARG A 89 17.65 -14.84 10.99
N GLN A 90 16.67 -14.44 11.82
CA GLN A 90 16.64 -13.10 12.46
C GLN A 90 16.76 -11.97 11.44
N GLN A 91 15.95 -12.05 10.41
CA GLN A 91 15.93 -11.12 9.28
C GLN A 91 14.51 -10.82 8.84
N VAL A 92 14.33 -9.77 8.04
CA VAL A 92 13.09 -9.49 7.34
C VAL A 92 13.37 -9.27 5.87
N THR A 93 12.61 -9.95 5.01
CA THR A 93 12.63 -9.70 3.57
C THR A 93 11.60 -8.62 3.26
N VAL A 94 12.03 -7.62 2.53
CA VAL A 94 11.22 -6.48 2.07
C VAL A 94 10.99 -6.66 0.58
N CYS A 95 9.72 -6.76 0.18
CA CYS A 95 9.29 -6.74 -1.22
C CYS A 95 8.59 -5.40 -1.48
N LEU A 96 9.10 -4.66 -2.45
CA LEU A 96 8.61 -3.33 -2.83
C LEU A 96 8.32 -3.29 -4.31
N SER A 97 7.17 -2.76 -4.68
CA SER A 97 6.80 -2.42 -6.05
C SER A 97 6.78 -0.90 -6.23
N LEU A 98 7.50 -0.40 -7.24
CA LEU A 98 7.41 0.99 -7.68
C LEU A 98 6.68 1.04 -9.02
N VAL A 99 5.85 2.06 -9.18
CA VAL A 99 5.20 2.37 -10.46
C VAL A 99 5.88 3.60 -11.05
N ASN A 100 6.29 3.49 -12.33
CA ASN A 100 6.87 4.57 -13.10
C ASN A 100 5.94 4.92 -14.26
N THR A 101 5.23 6.03 -14.15
CA THR A 101 4.29 6.53 -15.17
C THR A 101 4.94 7.50 -16.14
N THR A 102 6.23 7.80 -16.00
CA THR A 102 6.92 8.83 -16.81
C THR A 102 7.18 8.40 -18.24
N GLY A 103 7.15 7.09 -18.54
CA GLY A 103 7.60 6.53 -19.82
C GLY A 103 9.10 6.69 -20.09
N LYS A 104 9.90 7.08 -19.09
CA LYS A 104 11.36 7.28 -19.16
C LYS A 104 12.06 6.42 -18.10
N PRO A 105 13.34 6.06 -18.29
CA PRO A 105 14.11 5.40 -17.26
C PRO A 105 14.12 6.21 -15.96
N PHE A 106 13.91 5.51 -14.85
CA PHE A 106 14.04 6.05 -13.50
C PHE A 106 15.37 5.62 -12.89
N THR A 107 16.04 6.56 -12.22
CA THR A 107 17.21 6.29 -11.39
C THR A 107 17.00 6.98 -10.04
N GLY A 108 17.20 6.24 -8.98
CA GLY A 108 17.00 6.72 -7.61
C GLY A 108 17.48 5.70 -6.59
N LYS A 109 17.05 5.86 -5.35
CA LYS A 109 17.37 4.94 -4.27
C LYS A 109 16.20 4.76 -3.32
N VAL A 110 16.16 3.60 -2.70
CA VAL A 110 15.24 3.25 -1.62
C VAL A 110 16.05 3.12 -0.34
N LEU A 111 15.70 3.91 0.66
CA LEU A 111 16.26 3.81 2.01
C LEU A 111 15.27 3.06 2.89
N LEU A 112 15.75 1.96 3.48
CA LEU A 112 15.03 1.11 4.42
C LEU A 112 15.62 1.27 5.81
N GLU A 113 14.78 1.56 6.79
CA GLU A 113 15.18 1.71 8.17
C GLU A 113 14.23 0.94 9.08
N VAL A 114 14.78 -0.05 9.81
CA VAL A 114 14.03 -0.81 10.82
C VAL A 114 14.44 -0.32 12.18
N THR A 115 13.46 0.07 13.01
CA THR A 115 13.65 0.53 14.38
C THR A 115 12.73 -0.21 15.35
N GLY A 116 13.13 -0.29 16.61
CA GLY A 116 12.32 -0.84 17.69
C GLY A 116 13.18 -1.56 18.74
N HIS A 117 12.78 -1.48 19.99
CA HIS A 117 13.44 -2.15 21.13
C HIS A 117 14.97 -1.93 21.22
N GLY A 118 15.43 -0.73 20.84
CA GLY A 118 16.87 -0.39 20.80
C GLY A 118 17.61 -0.99 19.59
N LEU A 119 16.89 -1.54 18.63
CA LEU A 119 17.42 -1.94 17.34
C LEU A 119 17.27 -0.78 16.35
N GLU A 120 18.33 -0.57 15.55
CA GLU A 120 18.32 0.30 14.38
C GLU A 120 19.13 -0.37 13.27
N VAL A 121 18.49 -0.68 12.15
CA VAL A 121 19.12 -1.30 10.98
C VAL A 121 18.72 -0.51 9.75
N LYS A 122 19.72 -0.08 8.97
CA LYS A 122 19.52 0.69 7.74
C LYS A 122 20.08 -0.06 6.54
N LYS A 123 19.43 0.09 5.42
CA LYS A 123 19.89 -0.42 4.12
C LYS A 123 19.46 0.53 3.02
N GLU A 124 20.38 0.82 2.12
CA GLU A 124 20.14 1.57 0.90
C GLU A 124 20.15 0.61 -0.29
N VAL A 125 19.22 0.78 -1.22
CA VAL A 125 19.09 -0.02 -2.43
C VAL A 125 18.99 0.93 -3.61
N GLU A 126 19.98 0.89 -4.50
CA GLU A 126 19.97 1.64 -5.76
C GLU A 126 18.94 1.07 -6.72
N VAL A 127 18.24 1.94 -7.40
CA VAL A 127 17.21 1.61 -8.39
C VAL A 127 17.56 2.26 -9.72
N ALA A 128 17.67 1.46 -10.77
CA ALA A 128 17.81 1.93 -12.13
C ALA A 128 17.02 1.00 -13.06
N SER A 129 15.90 1.47 -13.59
CA SER A 129 15.05 0.69 -14.51
C SER A 129 14.28 1.59 -15.46
N ALA A 130 13.97 1.06 -16.65
CA ALA A 130 13.09 1.67 -17.64
C ALA A 130 11.67 1.09 -17.60
N ASP A 131 11.43 0.13 -16.72
CA ASP A 131 10.13 -0.56 -16.61
C ASP A 131 9.07 0.35 -15.99
N SER A 132 7.82 0.13 -16.38
CA SER A 132 6.67 0.80 -15.77
C SER A 132 6.35 0.27 -14.37
N ILE A 133 6.71 -0.99 -14.09
CA ILE A 133 6.62 -1.60 -12.77
C ILE A 133 8.01 -2.13 -12.42
N ILE A 134 8.56 -1.65 -11.31
CA ILE A 134 9.90 -1.97 -10.84
C ILE A 134 9.74 -2.76 -9.53
N SER A 135 10.10 -4.03 -9.55
CA SER A 135 10.05 -4.90 -8.37
C SER A 135 11.42 -4.97 -7.70
N LEU A 136 11.44 -4.75 -6.40
CA LEU A 136 12.63 -4.83 -5.55
C LEU A 136 12.39 -5.86 -4.46
N GLU A 137 13.35 -6.73 -4.26
CA GLU A 137 13.39 -7.64 -3.12
C GLU A 137 14.75 -7.49 -2.42
N THR A 138 14.72 -7.34 -1.11
CA THR A 138 15.93 -7.23 -0.33
C THR A 138 15.71 -7.69 1.10
N THR A 139 16.78 -8.11 1.76
CA THR A 139 16.74 -8.61 3.14
C THR A 139 17.52 -7.70 4.06
N LEU A 140 16.95 -7.41 5.25
CA LEU A 140 17.61 -6.75 6.37
C LEU A 140 17.85 -7.78 7.47
N VAL A 141 19.10 -7.94 7.86
CA VAL A 141 19.49 -8.79 8.98
C VAL A 141 19.36 -7.97 10.27
N LEU A 142 18.48 -8.40 11.15
CA LEU A 142 18.16 -7.71 12.40
C LEU A 142 19.10 -8.15 13.55
N GLY A 143 19.59 -9.38 13.46
CA GLY A 143 20.58 -9.94 14.39
C GLY A 143 19.99 -10.47 15.70
N LYS A 144 20.87 -10.98 16.56
CA LYS A 144 20.51 -11.81 17.74
C LYS A 144 19.76 -11.07 18.86
N LYS A 145 19.65 -9.75 18.79
CA LYS A 145 18.96 -8.95 19.81
C LYS A 145 17.47 -8.77 19.50
N VAL A 146 17.01 -9.36 18.42
CA VAL A 146 15.60 -9.28 18.02
C VAL A 146 14.72 -9.96 19.07
N LYS A 147 13.66 -9.27 19.48
CA LYS A 147 12.61 -9.80 20.34
C LYS A 147 11.53 -10.45 19.49
N LEU A 148 11.02 -11.57 19.95
CA LEU A 148 9.93 -12.26 19.28
C LEU A 148 8.60 -11.69 19.74
N TRP A 149 7.64 -11.73 18.85
CA TRP A 149 6.26 -11.36 19.13
C TRP A 149 5.49 -12.60 19.64
N ASP A 150 4.80 -12.45 20.73
CA ASP A 150 3.76 -13.39 21.18
C ASP A 150 2.55 -12.62 21.74
N GLU A 151 1.48 -13.32 22.10
CA GLU A 151 0.23 -12.71 22.59
C GLU A 151 0.35 -12.05 23.96
N PHE A 152 1.40 -12.35 24.72
CA PHE A 152 1.67 -11.76 26.05
C PHE A 152 2.70 -10.63 25.95
N LEU A 153 3.59 -10.71 24.99
CA LEU A 153 4.65 -9.73 24.69
C LEU A 153 4.61 -9.35 23.21
N PRO A 154 3.66 -8.49 22.81
CA PRO A 154 3.45 -8.13 21.41
C PRO A 154 4.50 -7.12 20.92
N ASP A 155 5.76 -7.49 20.97
CA ASP A 155 6.88 -6.65 20.56
C ASP A 155 6.85 -6.42 19.03
N LEU A 156 6.72 -5.15 18.62
CA LEU A 156 6.65 -4.74 17.22
C LEU A 156 7.86 -3.90 16.82
N TYR A 157 8.27 -4.06 15.58
CA TYR A 157 9.25 -3.22 14.89
C TYR A 157 8.55 -2.34 13.87
N GLN A 158 9.19 -1.21 13.55
CA GLN A 158 8.74 -0.29 12.49
C GLN A 158 9.74 -0.35 11.34
N LEU A 159 9.26 -0.62 10.14
CA LEU A 159 10.02 -0.34 8.92
C LEU A 159 9.57 1.02 8.37
N GLN A 160 10.53 1.90 8.15
CA GLN A 160 10.36 3.09 7.33
C GLN A 160 11.03 2.85 5.97
N CYS A 161 10.28 3.08 4.91
CA CYS A 161 10.75 2.96 3.52
C CYS A 161 10.62 4.32 2.86
N SER A 162 11.74 4.87 2.37
CA SER A 162 11.79 6.19 1.73
C SER A 162 12.32 6.08 0.30
N LEU A 163 11.59 6.67 -0.66
CA LEU A 163 12.00 6.76 -2.06
C LEU A 163 12.63 8.11 -2.34
N LEU A 164 13.82 8.10 -2.91
CA LEU A 164 14.57 9.29 -3.28
C LEU A 164 14.94 9.25 -4.77
N SER A 165 14.94 10.40 -5.44
CA SER A 165 15.45 10.52 -6.80
C SER A 165 16.98 10.61 -6.82
N SER A 166 17.60 10.20 -7.92
CA SER A 166 19.05 10.32 -8.10
C SER A 166 19.52 11.78 -7.96
N GLY A 167 20.64 11.95 -7.25
CA GLY A 167 21.25 13.26 -7.05
C GLY A 167 20.50 14.20 -6.11
N SER A 168 19.48 13.70 -5.42
CA SER A 168 18.72 14.45 -4.42
C SER A 168 18.64 13.65 -3.10
N GLU A 169 18.77 14.36 -1.99
CA GLU A 169 18.45 13.82 -0.67
C GLU A 169 16.97 14.06 -0.29
N GLU A 170 16.22 14.68 -1.18
CA GLU A 170 14.81 14.93 -0.97
C GLU A 170 14.00 13.62 -1.05
N VAL A 171 13.29 13.33 0.03
CA VAL A 171 12.36 12.20 0.09
C VAL A 171 11.13 12.52 -0.74
N LYS A 172 10.90 11.74 -1.79
CA LYS A 172 9.72 11.87 -2.67
C LYS A 172 8.49 11.23 -2.06
N GLN A 173 8.67 10.07 -1.46
CA GLN A 173 7.59 9.36 -0.80
C GLN A 173 8.14 8.56 0.37
N GLN A 174 7.32 8.39 1.41
CA GLN A 174 7.64 7.59 2.57
C GLN A 174 6.45 6.68 2.90
N LYS A 175 6.74 5.40 3.17
CA LYS A 175 5.80 4.44 3.72
C LYS A 175 6.35 3.87 5.02
N GLN A 176 5.43 3.55 5.95
CA GLN A 176 5.79 2.95 7.23
C GLN A 176 4.89 1.74 7.50
N LEU A 177 5.51 0.65 7.90
CA LEU A 177 4.82 -0.58 8.29
C LEU A 177 5.34 -1.09 9.63
N SER A 178 4.43 -1.62 10.44
CA SER A 178 4.76 -2.36 11.67
C SER A 178 4.80 -3.85 11.39
N PHE A 179 5.73 -4.56 12.00
CA PHE A 179 5.79 -6.02 11.93
C PHE A 179 6.28 -6.64 13.23
N GLY A 180 5.86 -7.87 13.51
CA GLY A 180 6.34 -8.69 14.60
C GLY A 180 7.22 -9.83 14.08
N MET A 181 8.22 -10.21 14.86
CA MET A 181 9.05 -11.40 14.60
C MET A 181 8.34 -12.61 15.19
N ARG A 182 7.45 -13.23 14.42
CA ARG A 182 6.61 -14.36 14.81
C ARG A 182 6.77 -15.52 13.83
N GLU A 183 6.74 -16.77 14.36
CA GLU A 183 6.61 -18.01 13.57
C GLU A 183 5.17 -18.27 13.13
#